data_d6c4785367c01541d3ec47f1ee2713fc
#
_entry.id   d6c4785367c01541d3ec47f1ee2713fc
#
_cell.length_a   1.000
_cell.length_b   1.000
_cell.length_c   1.000
_cell.angle_alpha   90.00
_cell.angle_beta   90.00
_cell.angle_gamma   90.00
#
_symmetry.space_group_name_H-M   'P 1'
#
loop_
_entity.id
_entity.type
_entity.pdbx_description
1 polymer ?
#
loop_
_entity_poly.entity_id
_entity_poly.type
_entity_poly.pdbx_seq_one_letter_code
_entity_poly.pdbx_strand_id
1 'polypeptide(L)'
;IGEARRGWAEHRAELEAARTAGAPTLEKMDQVLGDMKSEGDPTLMRHEQELDAVLVKLPQIRASTDDLTLATTEAFVYYTDLVHRLMNVSREFSLAAGARGVVGKMMAYSLLMNAKEVAGQERNLGHAFISEGKFDEAHYLDFVGMFGSQKSLIDQYLELLPDEDRQHYR
;
A
#
# COMPACT_ATOMS: atom_id res chain seq x y z
N ILE A 1 11.67 -24.87 12.72
CA ILE A 1 11.79 -24.99 11.25
C ILE A 1 10.59 -25.76 10.66
N GLY A 2 10.13 -26.86 11.29
CA GLY A 2 9.00 -27.66 10.78
C GLY A 2 7.63 -26.96 10.88
N GLU A 3 7.40 -26.17 11.91
CA GLU A 3 6.16 -25.41 12.12
C GLU A 3 6.06 -24.20 11.19
N ALA A 4 7.17 -23.46 11.02
CA ALA A 4 7.23 -22.33 10.09
C ALA A 4 6.98 -22.78 8.64
N ARG A 5 7.51 -23.95 8.23
CA ARG A 5 7.26 -24.52 6.90
C ARG A 5 5.82 -25.00 6.71
N ARG A 6 5.17 -25.50 7.76
CA ARG A 6 3.75 -25.89 7.68
C ARG A 6 2.85 -24.65 7.57
N GLY A 7 3.07 -23.64 8.40
CA GLY A 7 2.35 -22.37 8.30
C GLY A 7 2.53 -21.71 6.92
N TRP A 8 3.75 -21.77 6.34
CA TRP A 8 3.98 -21.29 4.98
C TRP A 8 3.17 -22.05 3.93
N ALA A 9 3.09 -23.37 4.02
CA ALA A 9 2.32 -24.17 3.07
C ALA A 9 0.82 -23.88 3.12
N GLU A 10 0.28 -23.56 4.32
CA GLU A 10 -1.12 -23.19 4.50
C GLU A 10 -1.44 -21.82 3.88
N HIS A 11 -0.55 -20.85 3.99
CA HIS A 11 -0.75 -19.50 3.44
C HIS A 11 -0.31 -19.35 1.99
N ARG A 12 0.45 -20.29 1.44
CA ARG A 12 0.93 -20.22 0.07
C ARG A 12 -0.20 -20.17 -0.95
N ALA A 13 -1.25 -20.94 -0.74
CA ALA A 13 -2.41 -20.96 -1.64
C ALA A 13 -3.16 -19.60 -1.63
N GLU A 14 -3.27 -18.96 -0.48
CA GLU A 14 -3.86 -17.62 -0.34
C GLU A 14 -3.00 -16.57 -1.05
N LEU A 15 -1.68 -16.64 -0.90
CA LEU A 15 -0.73 -15.74 -1.55
C LEU A 15 -0.81 -15.87 -3.08
N GLU A 16 -0.82 -17.09 -3.61
CA GLU A 16 -0.96 -17.35 -5.04
C GLU A 16 -2.31 -16.86 -5.58
N ALA A 17 -3.40 -17.07 -4.84
CA ALA A 17 -4.71 -16.56 -5.20
C ALA A 17 -4.72 -15.02 -5.24
N ALA A 18 -4.10 -14.35 -4.26
CA ALA A 18 -3.98 -12.90 -4.24
C ALA A 18 -3.12 -12.36 -5.40
N ARG A 19 -2.02 -13.02 -5.74
CA ARG A 19 -1.17 -12.67 -6.89
C ARG A 19 -1.93 -12.82 -8.21
N THR A 20 -2.67 -13.92 -8.37
CA THR A 20 -3.48 -14.18 -9.56
C THR A 20 -4.59 -13.14 -9.71
N ALA A 21 -5.29 -12.81 -8.63
CA ALA A 21 -6.31 -11.77 -8.64
C ALA A 21 -5.75 -10.37 -8.94
N GLY A 22 -4.52 -10.09 -8.53
CA GLY A 22 -3.84 -8.80 -8.78
C GLY A 22 -3.22 -8.66 -10.18
N ALA A 23 -2.94 -9.76 -10.89
CA ALA A 23 -2.25 -9.71 -12.18
C ALA A 23 -2.95 -8.82 -13.23
N PRO A 24 -4.28 -8.91 -13.45
CA PRO A 24 -4.97 -8.05 -14.41
C PRO A 24 -4.91 -6.56 -14.03
N THR A 25 -4.78 -6.25 -12.74
CA THR A 25 -4.64 -4.88 -12.26
C THR A 25 -3.27 -4.31 -12.61
N LEU A 26 -2.22 -5.13 -12.50
CA LEU A 26 -0.85 -4.74 -12.90
C LEU A 26 -0.79 -4.50 -14.41
N GLU A 27 -1.39 -5.35 -15.24
CA GLU A 27 -1.45 -5.15 -16.70
C GLU A 27 -2.18 -3.84 -17.07
N LYS A 28 -3.32 -3.56 -16.42
CA LYS A 28 -4.04 -2.29 -16.64
C LYS A 28 -3.21 -1.08 -16.19
N MET A 29 -2.49 -1.22 -15.10
CA MET A 29 -1.60 -0.17 -14.60
C MET A 29 -0.50 0.13 -15.63
N ASP A 30 0.15 -0.89 -16.19
CA ASP A 30 1.18 -0.71 -17.23
C ASP A 30 0.63 0.00 -18.46
N GLN A 31 -0.62 -0.31 -18.87
CA GLN A 31 -1.30 0.39 -19.97
C GLN A 31 -1.53 1.87 -19.63
N VAL A 32 -2.09 2.14 -18.44
CA VAL A 32 -2.37 3.52 -18.00
C VAL A 32 -1.08 4.32 -17.89
N LEU A 33 -0.02 3.75 -17.32
CA LEU A 33 1.30 4.39 -17.22
C LEU A 33 1.90 4.66 -18.61
N GLY A 34 1.71 3.73 -19.56
CA GLY A 34 2.12 3.92 -20.96
C GLY A 34 1.41 5.07 -21.65
N ASP A 35 0.10 5.19 -21.44
CA ASP A 35 -0.71 6.29 -21.98
C ASP A 35 -0.31 7.64 -21.36
N MET A 36 -0.01 7.67 -20.06
CA MET A 36 0.41 8.86 -19.32
C MET A 36 1.76 9.42 -19.80
N LYS A 37 2.70 8.57 -20.24
CA LYS A 37 3.98 9.00 -20.84
C LYS A 37 3.81 9.98 -22.00
N SER A 38 2.66 9.94 -22.66
CA SER A 38 2.33 10.83 -23.77
C SER A 38 1.90 12.24 -23.34
N GLU A 39 1.53 12.47 -22.07
CA GLU A 39 0.95 13.74 -21.61
C GLU A 39 1.94 14.78 -21.12
N GLY A 40 3.20 14.41 -20.92
CA GLY A 40 4.33 15.34 -20.76
C GLY A 40 4.43 16.09 -19.43
N ASP A 41 3.69 15.70 -18.36
CA ASP A 41 3.86 16.28 -17.02
C ASP A 41 5.16 15.79 -16.38
N PRO A 42 6.15 16.68 -16.10
CA PRO A 42 7.44 16.25 -15.56
C PRO A 42 7.37 15.60 -14.18
N THR A 43 6.41 16.03 -13.35
CA THR A 43 6.24 15.48 -12.00
C THR A 43 5.68 14.07 -12.07
N LEU A 44 4.68 13.88 -12.91
CA LEU A 44 4.08 12.57 -13.14
C LEU A 44 5.09 11.59 -13.74
N MET A 45 5.86 12.03 -14.76
CA MET A 45 6.92 11.22 -15.37
C MET A 45 8.00 10.79 -14.36
N ARG A 46 8.36 11.66 -13.42
CA ARG A 46 9.32 11.30 -12.37
C ARG A 46 8.76 10.23 -11.45
N HIS A 47 7.52 10.36 -10.96
CA HIS A 47 6.89 9.36 -10.08
C HIS A 47 6.69 8.02 -10.79
N GLU A 48 6.40 8.06 -12.08
CA GLU A 48 6.33 6.86 -12.90
C GLU A 48 7.69 6.15 -12.99
N GLN A 49 8.78 6.87 -13.29
CA GLN A 49 10.12 6.30 -13.33
C GLN A 49 10.54 5.69 -11.98
N GLU A 50 10.20 6.37 -10.88
CA GLU A 50 10.44 5.87 -9.53
C GLU A 50 9.65 4.58 -9.25
N LEU A 51 8.42 4.48 -9.72
CA LEU A 51 7.59 3.29 -9.60
C LEU A 51 8.14 2.14 -10.46
N ASP A 52 8.47 2.40 -11.72
CA ASP A 52 9.07 1.41 -12.62
C ASP A 52 10.34 0.79 -12.02
N ALA A 53 11.20 1.61 -11.41
CA ALA A 53 12.43 1.15 -10.78
C ALA A 53 12.20 0.16 -9.62
N VAL A 54 11.04 0.24 -8.97
CA VAL A 54 10.65 -0.71 -7.91
C VAL A 54 9.96 -1.93 -8.52
N LEU A 55 9.06 -1.73 -9.50
CA LEU A 55 8.32 -2.82 -10.14
C LEU A 55 9.25 -3.83 -10.84
N VAL A 56 10.34 -3.38 -11.46
CA VAL A 56 11.36 -4.25 -12.08
C VAL A 56 11.90 -5.30 -11.09
N LYS A 57 11.95 -4.98 -9.78
CA LYS A 57 12.44 -5.89 -8.74
C LYS A 57 11.38 -6.88 -8.24
N LEU A 58 10.10 -6.63 -8.53
CA LEU A 58 8.98 -7.41 -8.00
C LEU A 58 9.08 -8.93 -8.28
N PRO A 59 9.45 -9.39 -9.48
CA PRO A 59 9.62 -10.82 -9.73
C PRO A 59 10.69 -11.48 -8.85
N GLN A 60 11.83 -10.80 -8.66
CA GLN A 60 12.90 -11.28 -7.80
C GLN A 60 12.49 -11.33 -6.33
N ILE A 61 11.83 -10.28 -5.83
CA ILE A 61 11.32 -10.24 -4.46
C ILE A 61 10.31 -11.36 -4.22
N ARG A 62 9.40 -11.61 -5.16
CA ARG A 62 8.44 -12.71 -5.08
C ARG A 62 9.15 -14.07 -5.03
N ALA A 63 10.12 -14.30 -5.89
CA ALA A 63 10.90 -15.54 -5.90
C ALA A 63 11.63 -15.75 -4.55
N SER A 64 12.34 -14.73 -4.05
CA SER A 64 13.04 -14.80 -2.76
C SER A 64 12.08 -14.99 -1.57
N THR A 65 10.85 -14.49 -1.67
CA THR A 65 9.79 -14.75 -0.67
C THR A 65 9.34 -16.20 -0.73
N ASP A 66 9.14 -16.75 -1.93
CA ASP A 66 8.69 -18.14 -2.13
C ASP A 66 9.74 -19.16 -1.66
N ASP A 67 11.01 -18.83 -1.86
CA ASP A 67 12.15 -19.63 -1.40
C ASP A 67 12.49 -19.42 0.09
N LEU A 68 11.78 -18.52 0.78
CA LEU A 68 12.04 -18.14 2.18
C LEU A 68 13.48 -17.66 2.42
N THR A 69 14.09 -17.03 1.41
CA THR A 69 15.45 -16.46 1.49
C THR A 69 15.46 -14.97 1.79
N LEU A 70 14.32 -14.27 1.58
CA LEU A 70 14.17 -12.87 1.91
C LEU A 70 13.83 -12.68 3.39
N ALA A 71 14.52 -11.75 4.07
CA ALA A 71 14.17 -11.39 5.43
C ALA A 71 12.79 -10.69 5.46
N THR A 72 12.00 -10.99 6.49
CA THR A 72 10.64 -10.40 6.64
C THR A 72 10.68 -8.87 6.66
N THR A 73 11.68 -8.28 7.29
CA THR A 73 11.88 -6.83 7.34
C THR A 73 12.18 -6.24 5.96
N GLU A 74 12.98 -6.92 5.14
CA GLU A 74 13.29 -6.49 3.77
C GLU A 74 12.06 -6.57 2.87
N ALA A 75 11.27 -7.65 2.99
CA ALA A 75 10.00 -7.79 2.29
C ALA A 75 9.05 -6.65 2.68
N PHE A 76 8.91 -6.38 3.98
CA PHE A 76 8.06 -5.31 4.48
C PHE A 76 8.45 -3.94 3.92
N VAL A 77 9.74 -3.58 4.00
CA VAL A 77 10.25 -2.31 3.48
C VAL A 77 9.99 -2.18 1.98
N TYR A 78 10.23 -3.25 1.22
CA TYR A 78 10.00 -3.24 -0.22
C TYR A 78 8.51 -3.02 -0.58
N TYR A 79 7.60 -3.77 0.02
CA TYR A 79 6.18 -3.65 -0.29
C TYR A 79 5.59 -2.33 0.19
N THR A 80 6.05 -1.79 1.32
CA THR A 80 5.67 -0.46 1.80
C THR A 80 6.14 0.63 0.83
N ASP A 81 7.38 0.59 0.34
CA ASP A 81 7.89 1.53 -0.67
C ASP A 81 7.09 1.44 -1.98
N LEU A 82 6.80 0.21 -2.45
CA LEU A 82 5.98 -0.01 -3.64
C LEU A 82 4.59 0.61 -3.52
N VAL A 83 3.91 0.38 -2.39
CA VAL A 83 2.57 0.95 -2.13
C VAL A 83 2.63 2.48 -2.10
N HIS A 84 3.61 3.07 -1.43
CA HIS A 84 3.77 4.54 -1.39
C HIS A 84 3.99 5.14 -2.78
N ARG A 85 4.78 4.50 -3.65
CA ARG A 85 4.98 4.97 -5.03
C ARG A 85 3.72 4.87 -5.87
N LEU A 86 2.97 3.78 -5.76
CA LEU A 86 1.66 3.64 -6.41
C LEU A 86 0.69 4.75 -5.98
N MET A 87 0.68 5.08 -4.69
CA MET A 87 -0.16 6.15 -4.16
C MET A 87 0.28 7.53 -4.66
N ASN A 88 1.59 7.78 -4.77
CA ASN A 88 2.12 9.04 -5.32
C ASN A 88 1.71 9.22 -6.79
N VAL A 89 1.87 8.21 -7.63
CA VAL A 89 1.43 8.25 -9.04
C VAL A 89 -0.08 8.51 -9.12
N SER A 90 -0.88 7.78 -8.32
CA SER A 90 -2.34 7.96 -8.29
C SER A 90 -2.74 9.38 -7.87
N ARG A 91 -2.03 9.98 -6.92
CA ARG A 91 -2.27 11.35 -6.48
C ARG A 91 -1.96 12.36 -7.58
N GLU A 92 -0.78 12.28 -8.20
CA GLU A 92 -0.37 13.20 -9.26
C GLU A 92 -1.29 13.09 -10.48
N PHE A 93 -1.67 11.87 -10.86
CA PHE A 93 -2.68 11.66 -11.89
C PHE A 93 -4.00 12.36 -11.56
N SER A 94 -4.43 12.27 -10.30
CA SER A 94 -5.66 12.91 -9.84
C SER A 94 -5.59 14.44 -9.96
N LEU A 95 -4.43 15.01 -9.68
CA LEU A 95 -4.20 16.46 -9.80
C LEU A 95 -4.15 16.88 -11.27
N ALA A 96 -3.51 16.11 -12.13
CA ALA A 96 -3.39 16.38 -13.57
C ALA A 96 -4.74 16.28 -14.29
N ALA A 97 -5.63 15.36 -13.89
CA ALA A 97 -6.93 15.14 -14.53
C ALA A 97 -7.90 16.33 -14.46
N GLY A 98 -7.63 17.36 -13.66
CA GLY A 98 -8.23 18.71 -13.72
C GLY A 98 -9.77 18.83 -13.57
N ALA A 99 -10.49 17.72 -13.51
CA ALA A 99 -11.93 17.70 -13.39
C ALA A 99 -12.36 17.94 -11.93
N ARG A 100 -12.76 19.18 -11.60
CA ARG A 100 -13.07 19.64 -10.23
C ARG A 100 -13.96 18.68 -9.41
N GLY A 101 -14.89 17.96 -10.02
CA GLY A 101 -15.75 16.99 -9.33
C GLY A 101 -15.08 15.64 -9.07
N VAL A 102 -14.02 15.30 -9.80
CA VAL A 102 -13.26 14.04 -9.66
C VAL A 102 -12.15 14.20 -8.63
N VAL A 103 -11.49 15.36 -8.59
CA VAL A 103 -10.36 15.63 -7.67
C VAL A 103 -10.75 15.39 -6.22
N GLY A 104 -11.91 15.90 -5.76
CA GLY A 104 -12.37 15.70 -4.38
C GLY A 104 -12.56 14.22 -4.04
N LYS A 105 -13.17 13.44 -4.94
CA LYS A 105 -13.37 11.99 -4.76
C LYS A 105 -12.05 11.23 -4.74
N MET A 106 -11.10 11.62 -5.58
CA MET A 106 -9.78 10.99 -5.64
C MET A 106 -8.93 11.35 -4.42
N MET A 107 -9.05 12.58 -3.89
CA MET A 107 -8.43 12.95 -2.61
C MET A 107 -9.01 12.14 -1.45
N ALA A 108 -10.33 12.00 -1.37
CA ALA A 108 -10.98 11.15 -0.38
C ALA A 108 -10.50 9.69 -0.50
N TYR A 109 -10.44 9.14 -1.71
CA TYR A 109 -9.92 7.80 -1.95
C TYR A 109 -8.46 7.65 -1.51
N SER A 110 -7.60 8.64 -1.81
CA SER A 110 -6.20 8.63 -1.38
C SER A 110 -6.05 8.63 0.15
N LEU A 111 -6.86 9.40 0.87
CA LEU A 111 -6.86 9.40 2.33
C LEU A 111 -7.25 8.03 2.89
N LEU A 112 -8.28 7.41 2.33
CA LEU A 112 -8.71 6.07 2.73
C LEU A 112 -7.64 5.00 2.46
N MET A 113 -6.98 5.08 1.32
CA MET A 113 -5.87 4.18 0.98
C MET A 113 -4.69 4.36 1.92
N ASN A 114 -4.32 5.60 2.27
CA ASN A 114 -3.29 5.89 3.28
C ASN A 114 -3.67 5.33 4.64
N ALA A 115 -4.91 5.52 5.09
CA ALA A 115 -5.40 4.97 6.35
C ALA A 115 -5.31 3.44 6.37
N LYS A 116 -5.67 2.78 5.26
CA LYS A 116 -5.57 1.32 5.10
C LYS A 116 -4.11 0.85 5.15
N GLU A 117 -3.19 1.57 4.52
CA GLU A 117 -1.75 1.25 4.55
C GLU A 117 -1.21 1.33 5.98
N VAL A 118 -1.51 2.42 6.70
CA VAL A 118 -1.10 2.58 8.11
C VAL A 118 -1.68 1.47 8.99
N ALA A 119 -2.94 1.07 8.78
CA ALA A 119 -3.55 -0.07 9.47
C ALA A 119 -2.85 -1.41 9.16
N GLY A 120 -2.37 -1.58 7.94
CA GLY A 120 -1.56 -2.73 7.54
C GLY A 120 -0.21 -2.77 8.27
N GLN A 121 0.45 -1.63 8.38
CA GLN A 121 1.71 -1.48 9.11
C GLN A 121 1.53 -1.72 10.62
N GLU A 122 0.49 -1.13 11.22
CA GLU A 122 0.10 -1.34 12.61
C GLU A 122 -0.14 -2.82 12.91
N ARG A 123 -0.91 -3.50 12.09
CA ARG A 123 -1.17 -4.94 12.22
C ARG A 123 0.11 -5.77 12.13
N ASN A 124 1.02 -5.44 11.21
CA ASN A 124 2.28 -6.15 11.05
C ASN A 124 3.18 -5.96 12.27
N LEU A 125 3.28 -4.73 12.78
CA LEU A 125 4.05 -4.42 13.98
C LEU A 125 3.45 -5.11 15.21
N GLY A 126 2.12 -5.07 15.36
CA GLY A 126 1.42 -5.78 16.44
C GLY A 126 1.63 -7.30 16.40
N HIS A 127 1.63 -7.90 15.21
CA HIS A 127 1.94 -9.32 15.05
C HIS A 127 3.38 -9.65 15.47
N ALA A 128 4.36 -8.80 15.12
CA ALA A 128 5.74 -8.98 15.53
C ALA A 128 5.86 -8.97 17.07
N PHE A 129 5.22 -8.03 17.76
CA PHE A 129 5.23 -7.97 19.22
C PHE A 129 4.63 -9.21 19.89
N ILE A 130 3.51 -9.70 19.38
CA ILE A 130 2.86 -10.91 19.90
C ILE A 130 3.79 -12.12 19.72
N SER A 131 4.44 -12.22 18.55
CA SER A 131 5.33 -13.35 18.23
C SER A 131 6.61 -13.34 19.03
N GLU A 132 7.18 -12.16 19.31
CA GLU A 132 8.43 -12.00 20.06
C GLU A 132 8.22 -11.94 21.57
N GLY A 133 6.99 -11.71 22.01
CA GLY A 133 6.63 -11.55 23.41
C GLY A 133 7.27 -10.32 24.07
N LYS A 134 7.71 -9.34 23.28
CA LYS A 134 8.40 -8.13 23.72
C LYS A 134 7.75 -6.89 23.14
N PHE A 135 7.60 -5.89 24.00
CA PHE A 135 7.16 -4.55 23.65
C PHE A 135 8.22 -3.60 24.22
N ASP A 136 9.13 -3.08 23.41
CA ASP A 136 9.99 -2.02 23.84
C ASP A 136 9.32 -0.63 23.66
N GLU A 137 9.84 0.37 24.35
CA GLU A 137 9.24 1.70 24.39
C GLU A 137 9.23 2.39 23.01
N ALA A 138 10.27 2.21 22.21
CA ALA A 138 10.37 2.83 20.89
C ALA A 138 9.30 2.27 19.94
N HIS A 139 9.19 0.96 19.83
CA HIS A 139 8.19 0.31 19.01
C HIS A 139 6.76 0.56 19.51
N TYR A 140 6.57 0.71 20.84
CA TYR A 140 5.28 1.11 21.39
C TYR A 140 4.86 2.51 20.94
N LEU A 141 5.79 3.47 20.94
CA LEU A 141 5.53 4.82 20.46
C LEU A 141 5.20 4.84 18.96
N ASP A 142 5.91 4.05 18.16
CA ASP A 142 5.61 3.90 16.74
C ASP A 142 4.19 3.33 16.52
N PHE A 143 3.83 2.29 17.27
CA PHE A 143 2.50 1.68 17.20
C PHE A 143 1.38 2.69 17.55
N VAL A 144 1.56 3.43 18.66
CA VAL A 144 0.58 4.49 19.05
C VAL A 144 0.54 5.61 18.02
N GLY A 145 1.69 5.97 17.43
CA GLY A 145 1.78 6.96 16.36
C GLY A 145 1.00 6.53 15.11
N MET A 146 1.08 5.25 14.73
CA MET A 146 0.31 4.68 13.62
C MET A 146 -1.20 4.77 13.86
N PHE A 147 -1.67 4.43 15.07
CA PHE A 147 -3.07 4.56 15.45
C PHE A 147 -3.57 6.01 15.33
N GLY A 148 -2.79 6.98 15.84
CA GLY A 148 -3.10 8.40 15.71
C GLY A 148 -3.16 8.88 14.26
N SER A 149 -2.21 8.43 13.45
CA SER A 149 -2.14 8.75 12.02
C SER A 149 -3.35 8.17 11.26
N GLN A 150 -3.69 6.90 11.50
CA GLN A 150 -4.86 6.25 10.90
C GLN A 150 -6.14 7.03 11.24
N LYS A 151 -6.33 7.37 12.51
CA LYS A 151 -7.49 8.14 12.96
C LYS A 151 -7.58 9.49 12.23
N SER A 152 -6.48 10.23 12.17
CA SER A 152 -6.42 11.53 11.48
C SER A 152 -6.77 11.43 10.01
N LEU A 153 -6.27 10.40 9.30
CA LEU A 153 -6.57 10.17 7.88
C LEU A 153 -8.05 9.83 7.65
N ILE A 154 -8.65 9.04 8.54
CA ILE A 154 -10.08 8.72 8.48
C ILE A 154 -10.92 9.98 8.78
N ASP A 155 -10.56 10.77 9.76
CA ASP A 155 -11.27 12.01 10.07
C ASP A 155 -11.25 12.97 8.86
N GLN A 156 -10.09 13.16 8.21
CA GLN A 156 -9.96 13.96 6.98
C GLN A 156 -10.78 13.38 5.81
N TYR A 157 -10.77 12.04 5.65
CA TYR A 157 -11.61 11.38 4.65
C TYR A 157 -13.09 11.68 4.86
N LEU A 158 -13.57 11.58 6.09
CA LEU A 158 -14.97 11.85 6.44
C LEU A 158 -15.36 13.31 6.18
N GLU A 159 -14.43 14.27 6.35
CA GLU A 159 -14.68 15.68 6.02
C GLU A 159 -14.91 15.92 4.52
N LEU A 160 -14.32 15.11 3.65
CA LEU A 160 -14.49 15.21 2.20
C LEU A 160 -15.75 14.52 1.67
N LEU A 161 -16.42 13.71 2.49
CA LEU A 161 -17.65 13.02 2.08
C LEU A 161 -18.86 13.96 2.15
N PRO A 162 -19.84 13.78 1.23
CA PRO A 162 -21.16 14.36 1.37
C PRO A 162 -21.81 13.97 2.71
N ASP A 163 -22.67 14.84 3.24
CA ASP A 163 -23.31 14.62 4.56
C ASP A 163 -24.12 13.31 4.62
N GLU A 164 -24.75 12.92 3.52
CA GLU A 164 -25.50 11.67 3.38
C GLU A 164 -24.62 10.44 3.52
N ASP A 165 -23.42 10.47 2.92
CA ASP A 165 -22.46 9.36 3.02
C ASP A 165 -21.79 9.29 4.39
N ARG A 166 -21.52 10.44 5.00
CA ARG A 166 -20.90 10.55 6.33
C ARG A 166 -21.71 9.88 7.44
N GLN A 167 -23.05 9.84 7.30
CA GLN A 167 -23.93 9.22 8.28
C GLN A 167 -23.75 7.70 8.41
N HIS A 168 -23.23 7.05 7.39
CA HIS A 168 -22.98 5.59 7.39
C HIS A 168 -21.75 5.19 8.23
N TYR A 169 -20.92 6.16 8.65
CA TYR A 169 -19.68 5.93 9.40
C TYR A 169 -19.77 6.35 10.88
N ARG A 170 -20.94 6.74 11.34
CA ARG A 170 -21.24 7.05 12.75
C ARG A 170 -21.96 5.87 13.42
#